data_675176ab2ba5fb0290a34971d8ffbf02
#
_entry.id   675176ab2ba5fb0290a34971d8ffbf02
#
_cell.length_a   1.000
_cell.length_b   1.000
_cell.length_c   1.000
_cell.angle_alpha   90.00
_cell.angle_beta   90.00
_cell.angle_gamma   90.00
#
_symmetry.space_group_name_H-M   'P 1'
#
loop_
_entity.id
_entity.type
_entity.pdbx_description
1 polymer ?
#
loop_
_entity_poly.entity_id
_entity_poly.type
_entity_poly.pdbx_seq_one_letter_code
_entity_poly.pdbx_strand_id
1 'polypeptide(L)'
;SDFDWLAKPPRQKLFKVIPYKRPSSSFGYSQAIRGTWKQYKEETGNKYATRTRFRDSVDFIGWYTNKTEKILKIPKNDAFKQYVAYHEGWGNYKNYKKNKKIINLAKRVEKQSFIYKKQLSQCSSRLSRNKYIIF
;
A
#
# COMPACT_ATOMS: atom_id res chain seq x y z
N SER A 1 3.67 5.76 14.80
CA SER A 1 3.06 6.91 14.13
C SER A 1 1.60 6.60 13.90
N ASP A 2 0.75 7.50 14.33
CA ASP A 2 -0.67 7.36 14.16
C ASP A 2 -0.99 7.32 12.67
N PHE A 3 -1.69 6.28 12.25
CA PHE A 3 -2.10 6.13 10.86
C PHE A 3 -3.33 7.02 10.62
N ASP A 4 -3.11 8.14 9.97
CA ASP A 4 -4.20 9.05 9.59
C ASP A 4 -4.76 8.67 8.22
N TRP A 5 -5.91 8.02 8.23
CA TRP A 5 -6.61 7.59 7.02
C TRP A 5 -7.18 8.77 6.18
N LEU A 6 -7.28 9.95 6.77
CA LEU A 6 -7.64 11.19 6.08
C LEU A 6 -6.42 11.98 5.59
N ALA A 7 -5.19 11.52 5.90
CA ALA A 7 -3.99 12.22 5.51
C ALA A 7 -3.95 12.49 4.00
N LYS A 8 -3.70 13.74 3.67
CA LYS A 8 -3.54 14.24 2.30
C LYS A 8 -2.20 14.93 2.19
N PRO A 9 -1.51 14.85 1.05
CA PRO A 9 -0.30 15.62 0.85
C PRO A 9 -0.61 17.12 0.98
N PRO A 10 0.33 17.92 1.49
CA PRO A 10 0.13 19.35 1.64
C PRO A 10 -0.14 20.00 0.28
N ARG A 11 -0.99 21.02 0.28
CA ARG A 11 -1.20 21.85 -0.91
C ARG A 11 -0.01 22.75 -1.11
N GLN A 12 0.49 22.82 -2.33
CA GLN A 12 1.43 23.87 -2.70
C GLN A 12 0.70 25.22 -2.67
N LYS A 13 1.38 26.24 -2.16
CA LYS A 13 0.85 27.60 -2.10
C LYS A 13 1.59 28.48 -3.09
N LEU A 14 0.84 29.17 -3.94
CA LEU A 14 1.38 30.22 -4.78
C LEU A 14 1.52 31.49 -3.89
N PHE A 15 2.74 32.08 -3.83
CA PHE A 15 3.05 33.25 -2.98
C PHE A 15 2.65 33.09 -1.49
N LYS A 16 2.70 31.87 -0.95
CA LYS A 16 2.35 31.52 0.44
C LYS A 16 0.91 31.85 0.88
N VAL A 17 0.07 32.36 0.00
CA VAL A 17 -1.29 32.81 0.33
C VAL A 17 -2.37 32.02 -0.41
N ILE A 18 -2.17 31.73 -1.69
CA ILE A 18 -3.18 31.04 -2.51
C ILE A 18 -2.87 29.56 -2.60
N PRO A 19 -3.81 28.66 -2.18
CA PRO A 19 -3.65 27.24 -2.37
C PRO A 19 -3.62 26.90 -3.88
N TYR A 20 -2.50 26.38 -4.34
CA TYR A 20 -2.34 25.92 -5.72
C TYR A 20 -2.70 24.41 -5.83
N LYS A 21 -2.10 23.67 -6.69
CA LYS A 21 -2.37 22.25 -6.91
C LYS A 21 -1.71 21.38 -5.85
N ARG A 22 -2.38 20.32 -5.41
CA ARG A 22 -1.73 19.29 -4.59
C ARG A 22 -0.71 18.52 -5.42
N PRO A 23 0.49 18.20 -4.88
CA PRO A 23 1.53 17.47 -5.60
C PRO A 23 1.12 16.02 -5.90
N SER A 24 0.18 15.46 -5.13
CA SER A 24 -0.30 14.09 -5.32
C SER A 24 -1.80 14.00 -5.03
N SER A 25 -2.47 13.06 -5.71
CA SER A 25 -3.87 12.70 -5.44
C SER A 25 -4.03 11.52 -4.48
N SER A 26 -2.95 11.12 -3.80
CA SER A 26 -3.00 10.04 -2.80
C SER A 26 -3.95 10.36 -1.66
N PHE A 27 -4.75 9.37 -1.25
CA PHE A 27 -5.78 9.57 -0.25
C PHE A 27 -6.25 8.25 0.37
N GLY A 28 -6.75 8.33 1.60
CA GLY A 28 -7.38 7.21 2.30
C GLY A 28 -6.38 6.23 2.93
N TYR A 29 -6.86 5.09 3.39
CA TYR A 29 -6.06 4.06 4.08
C TYR A 29 -4.88 3.55 3.26
N SER A 30 -5.08 3.33 1.96
CA SER A 30 -4.03 2.85 1.07
C SER A 30 -3.12 3.94 0.52
N GLN A 31 -3.46 5.23 0.71
CA GLN A 31 -2.79 6.36 0.07
C GLN A 31 -2.70 6.23 -1.46
N ALA A 32 -3.66 5.51 -2.05
CA ALA A 32 -3.74 5.30 -3.48
C ALA A 32 -3.99 6.61 -4.25
N ILE A 33 -3.26 6.80 -5.34
CA ILE A 33 -3.51 7.91 -6.26
C ILE A 33 -4.80 7.67 -7.08
N ARG A 34 -5.43 8.75 -7.51
CA ARG A 34 -6.73 8.70 -8.19
C ARG A 34 -6.72 7.82 -9.45
N GLY A 35 -5.69 7.93 -10.27
CA GLY A 35 -5.57 7.18 -11.51
C GLY A 35 -5.47 5.67 -11.29
N THR A 36 -4.61 5.25 -10.36
CA THR A 36 -4.44 3.83 -10.02
C THR A 36 -5.70 3.25 -9.36
N TRP A 37 -6.38 4.06 -8.53
CA TRP A 37 -7.66 3.65 -7.93
C TRP A 37 -8.75 3.46 -8.99
N LYS A 38 -8.81 4.33 -9.99
CA LYS A 38 -9.73 4.20 -11.11
C LYS A 38 -9.46 2.90 -11.88
N GLN A 39 -8.21 2.63 -12.22
CA GLN A 39 -7.80 1.40 -12.88
C GLN A 39 -8.21 0.14 -12.09
N TYR A 40 -7.98 0.14 -10.78
CA TYR A 40 -8.43 -0.94 -9.90
C TYR A 40 -9.93 -1.19 -10.01
N LYS A 41 -10.75 -0.14 -9.94
CA LYS A 41 -12.21 -0.26 -10.05
C LYS A 41 -12.65 -0.81 -11.39
N GLU A 42 -12.01 -0.37 -12.46
CA GLU A 42 -12.32 -0.83 -13.83
C GLU A 42 -11.94 -2.30 -14.02
N GLU A 43 -10.78 -2.71 -13.57
CA GLU A 43 -10.30 -4.08 -13.75
C GLU A 43 -11.00 -5.11 -12.85
N THR A 44 -11.39 -4.71 -11.65
CA THR A 44 -12.06 -5.62 -10.70
C THR A 44 -13.59 -5.58 -10.78
N GLY A 45 -14.15 -4.61 -11.49
CA GLY A 45 -15.59 -4.37 -11.50
C GLY A 45 -16.13 -3.76 -10.21
N ASN A 46 -15.27 -3.41 -9.26
CA ASN A 46 -15.65 -2.92 -7.93
C ASN A 46 -16.00 -1.42 -7.95
N LYS A 47 -17.05 -1.09 -8.68
CA LYS A 47 -17.46 0.30 -9.01
C LYS A 47 -17.68 1.19 -7.79
N TYR A 48 -18.17 0.61 -6.69
CA TYR A 48 -18.53 1.34 -5.47
C TYR A 48 -17.42 1.37 -4.41
N ALA A 49 -16.23 0.86 -4.72
CA ALA A 49 -15.10 0.91 -3.83
C ALA A 49 -14.66 2.35 -3.53
N THR A 50 -14.37 2.64 -2.26
CA THR A 50 -13.94 3.95 -1.80
C THR A 50 -12.59 3.88 -1.09
N ARG A 51 -11.73 4.86 -1.31
CA ARG A 51 -10.40 4.93 -0.67
C ARG A 51 -10.45 5.16 0.84
N THR A 52 -11.60 5.52 1.38
CA THR A 52 -11.84 5.75 2.81
C THR A 52 -12.38 4.53 3.55
N ARG A 53 -12.73 3.46 2.84
CA ARG A 53 -13.18 2.22 3.44
C ARG A 53 -12.01 1.25 3.57
N PHE A 54 -11.74 0.80 4.78
CA PHE A 54 -10.61 -0.09 5.07
C PHE A 54 -10.62 -1.37 4.23
N ARG A 55 -11.76 -2.05 4.15
CA ARG A 55 -11.93 -3.26 3.34
C ARG A 55 -11.54 -3.05 1.87
N ASP A 56 -12.00 -1.96 1.26
CA ASP A 56 -11.72 -1.65 -0.14
C ASP A 56 -10.23 -1.33 -0.34
N SER A 57 -9.61 -0.68 0.64
CA SER A 57 -8.18 -0.37 0.61
C SER A 57 -7.32 -1.62 0.73
N VAL A 58 -7.70 -2.59 1.56
CA VAL A 58 -7.01 -3.88 1.66
C VAL A 58 -7.12 -4.67 0.36
N ASP A 59 -8.31 -4.71 -0.24
CA ASP A 59 -8.54 -5.36 -1.53
C ASP A 59 -7.70 -4.71 -2.65
N PHE A 60 -7.66 -3.38 -2.67
CA PHE A 60 -6.79 -2.63 -3.58
C PHE A 60 -5.30 -2.99 -3.43
N ILE A 61 -4.80 -3.07 -2.20
CA ILE A 61 -3.40 -3.45 -1.94
C ILE A 61 -3.13 -4.86 -2.47
N GLY A 62 -4.04 -5.80 -2.26
CA GLY A 62 -3.95 -7.15 -2.80
C GLY A 62 -3.90 -7.17 -4.33
N TRP A 63 -4.79 -6.43 -4.99
CA TRP A 63 -4.81 -6.27 -6.44
C TRP A 63 -3.48 -5.66 -6.95
N TYR A 64 -2.99 -4.60 -6.31
CA TYR A 64 -1.76 -3.93 -6.70
C TYR A 64 -0.54 -4.85 -6.56
N THR A 65 -0.45 -5.59 -5.46
CA THR A 65 0.62 -6.57 -5.20
C THR A 65 0.61 -7.68 -6.26
N ASN A 66 -0.55 -8.17 -6.62
CA ASN A 66 -0.71 -9.18 -7.67
C ASN A 66 -0.28 -8.64 -9.06
N LYS A 67 -0.64 -7.41 -9.38
CA LYS A 67 -0.18 -6.76 -10.62
C LYS A 67 1.32 -6.51 -10.62
N THR A 68 1.89 -6.10 -9.49
CA THR A 68 3.34 -5.90 -9.34
C THR A 68 4.10 -7.18 -9.64
N GLU A 69 3.64 -8.32 -9.15
CA GLU A 69 4.22 -9.62 -9.46
C GLU A 69 4.18 -9.92 -10.97
N LYS A 70 3.07 -9.66 -11.61
CA LYS A 70 2.91 -9.88 -13.06
C LYS A 70 3.77 -8.96 -13.92
N ILE A 71 3.84 -7.67 -13.56
CA ILE A 71 4.51 -6.63 -14.36
C ILE A 71 6.02 -6.64 -14.12
N LEU A 72 6.45 -6.68 -12.86
CA LEU A 72 7.85 -6.53 -12.45
C LEU A 72 8.53 -7.85 -12.08
N LYS A 73 7.79 -8.96 -12.08
CA LYS A 73 8.29 -10.28 -11.65
C LYS A 73 8.80 -10.31 -10.20
N ILE A 74 8.19 -9.48 -9.35
CA ILE A 74 8.51 -9.38 -7.93
C ILE A 74 7.57 -10.31 -7.15
N PRO A 75 8.07 -11.31 -6.41
CA PRO A 75 7.23 -12.20 -5.61
C PRO A 75 6.41 -11.43 -4.57
N LYS A 76 5.20 -11.89 -4.30
CA LYS A 76 4.30 -11.26 -3.30
C LYS A 76 4.88 -11.25 -1.88
N ASN A 77 5.75 -12.20 -1.55
CA ASN A 77 6.40 -12.31 -0.26
C ASN A 77 7.67 -11.43 -0.10
N ASP A 78 8.12 -10.77 -1.17
CA ASP A 78 9.22 -9.80 -1.12
C ASP A 78 8.69 -8.43 -0.68
N ALA A 79 8.53 -8.25 0.62
CA ALA A 79 7.96 -7.04 1.19
C ALA A 79 8.75 -5.78 0.86
N PHE A 80 10.08 -5.85 0.79
CA PHE A 80 10.94 -4.73 0.41
C PHE A 80 10.61 -4.23 -0.99
N LYS A 81 10.70 -5.09 -1.98
CA LYS A 81 10.50 -4.72 -3.38
C LYS A 81 9.04 -4.38 -3.69
N GLN A 82 8.08 -5.08 -3.07
CA GLN A 82 6.66 -4.78 -3.19
C GLN A 82 6.35 -3.37 -2.67
N TYR A 83 6.92 -2.99 -1.52
CA TYR A 83 6.76 -1.65 -0.97
C TYR A 83 7.38 -0.57 -1.86
N VAL A 84 8.58 -0.81 -2.38
CA VAL A 84 9.23 0.10 -3.32
C VAL A 84 8.37 0.31 -4.57
N ALA A 85 7.86 -0.77 -5.16
CA ALA A 85 6.99 -0.69 -6.33
C ALA A 85 5.68 0.04 -6.02
N TYR A 86 5.13 -0.14 -4.82
CA TYR A 86 3.93 0.54 -4.36
C TYR A 86 4.14 2.06 -4.24
N HIS A 87 5.28 2.47 -3.69
CA HIS A 87 5.60 3.88 -3.47
C HIS A 87 6.03 4.61 -4.75
N GLU A 88 6.93 4.02 -5.52
CA GLU A 88 7.51 4.64 -6.73
C GLU A 88 6.63 4.45 -7.97
N GLY A 89 5.73 3.48 -7.94
CA GLY A 89 4.97 3.04 -9.10
C GLY A 89 5.77 2.13 -10.04
N TRP A 90 5.07 1.37 -10.87
CA TRP A 90 5.69 0.38 -11.76
C TRP A 90 6.66 1.01 -12.78
N GLY A 91 6.31 2.18 -13.29
CA GLY A 91 7.13 2.88 -14.29
C GLY A 91 8.45 3.43 -13.75
N ASN A 92 8.44 3.87 -12.48
CA ASN A 92 9.62 4.48 -11.85
C ASN A 92 10.41 3.50 -10.96
N TYR A 93 9.95 2.28 -10.80
CA TYR A 93 10.57 1.28 -9.92
C TYR A 93 12.08 1.13 -10.12
N LYS A 94 12.54 1.10 -11.37
CA LYS A 94 13.96 0.92 -11.70
C LYS A 94 14.90 1.99 -11.09
N ASN A 95 14.36 3.16 -10.77
CA ASN A 95 15.11 4.30 -10.26
C ASN A 95 15.22 4.36 -8.74
N TYR A 96 14.59 3.44 -8.00
CA TYR A 96 14.49 3.51 -6.55
C TYR A 96 15.84 3.56 -5.83
N LYS A 97 16.90 2.98 -6.41
CA LYS A 97 18.24 2.96 -5.82
C LYS A 97 18.83 4.36 -5.58
N LYS A 98 18.35 5.35 -6.31
CA LYS A 98 18.73 6.77 -6.15
C LYS A 98 18.05 7.43 -4.95
N ASN A 99 16.99 6.83 -4.41
CA ASN A 99 16.19 7.38 -3.32
C ASN A 99 16.48 6.67 -2.00
N LYS A 100 17.47 7.17 -1.25
CA LYS A 100 17.85 6.60 0.06
C LYS A 100 16.70 6.58 1.06
N LYS A 101 15.79 7.55 1.00
CA LYS A 101 14.64 7.63 1.89
C LYS A 101 13.70 6.45 1.68
N ILE A 102 13.38 6.11 0.44
CA ILE A 102 12.51 4.99 0.14
C ILE A 102 13.14 3.65 0.50
N ILE A 103 14.46 3.51 0.30
CA ILE A 103 15.19 2.31 0.70
C ILE A 103 15.08 2.09 2.21
N ASN A 104 15.27 3.14 3.02
CA ASN A 104 15.17 3.05 4.47
C ASN A 104 13.73 2.70 4.93
N LEU A 105 12.72 3.28 4.29
CA LEU A 105 11.34 2.94 4.56
C LEU A 105 11.01 1.49 4.19
N ALA A 106 11.47 1.03 3.02
CA ALA A 106 11.27 -0.33 2.56
C ALA A 106 11.91 -1.37 3.49
N LYS A 107 13.10 -1.08 4.03
CA LYS A 107 13.75 -1.93 5.06
C LYS A 107 12.93 -2.02 6.34
N ARG A 108 12.30 -0.93 6.77
CA ARG A 108 11.39 -0.96 7.94
C ARG A 108 10.16 -1.82 7.67
N VAL A 109 9.56 -1.68 6.49
CA VAL A 109 8.41 -2.49 6.08
C VAL A 109 8.77 -3.97 6.02
N GLU A 110 9.91 -4.30 5.45
CA GLU A 110 10.43 -5.68 5.42
C GLU A 110 10.59 -6.25 6.83
N LYS A 111 11.27 -5.53 7.72
CA LYS A 111 11.41 -5.93 9.12
C LYS A 111 10.05 -6.15 9.80
N GLN A 112 9.11 -5.25 9.60
CA GLN A 112 7.77 -5.37 10.16
C GLN A 112 7.00 -6.56 9.59
N SER A 113 7.19 -6.87 8.31
CA SER A 113 6.55 -8.03 7.68
C SER A 113 7.02 -9.36 8.31
N PHE A 114 8.30 -9.48 8.67
CA PHE A 114 8.81 -10.64 9.40
C PHE A 114 8.16 -10.80 10.76
N ILE A 115 7.98 -9.69 11.49
CA ILE A 115 7.31 -9.70 12.79
C ILE A 115 5.87 -10.21 12.65
N TYR A 116 5.12 -9.66 11.69
CA TYR A 116 3.75 -10.09 11.43
C TYR A 116 3.65 -11.53 10.96
N LYS A 117 4.55 -11.98 10.11
CA LYS A 117 4.61 -13.39 9.69
C LYS A 117 4.82 -14.33 10.87
N LYS A 118 5.72 -13.97 11.79
CA LYS A 118 5.94 -14.74 13.02
C LYS A 118 4.70 -14.76 13.92
N GLN A 119 4.06 -13.61 14.12
CA GLN A 119 2.83 -13.50 14.91
C GLN A 119 1.70 -14.35 14.31
N LEU A 120 1.51 -14.29 12.99
CA LEU A 120 0.50 -15.08 12.29
C LEU A 120 0.76 -16.58 12.40
N SER A 121 2.00 -17.04 12.30
CA SER A 121 2.33 -18.45 12.47
C SER A 121 2.02 -18.95 13.88
N GLN A 122 2.29 -18.14 14.91
CA GLN A 122 1.95 -18.44 16.31
C GLN A 122 0.43 -18.44 16.54
N CYS A 123 -0.29 -17.50 15.93
CA CYS A 123 -1.74 -17.42 16.01
C CYS A 123 -2.40 -18.63 15.32
N SER A 124 -1.94 -18.99 14.12
CA SER A 124 -2.42 -20.15 13.37
C SER A 124 -2.24 -21.45 14.18
N SER A 125 -1.10 -21.63 14.84
CA SER A 125 -0.85 -22.81 15.69
C SER A 125 -1.76 -22.85 16.93
N ARG A 126 -2.15 -21.71 17.49
CA ARG A 126 -3.13 -21.64 18.60
C ARG A 126 -4.55 -21.95 18.12
N LEU A 127 -4.93 -21.43 16.95
CA LEU A 127 -6.26 -21.69 16.36
C LEU A 127 -6.44 -23.15 15.99
N SER A 128 -5.42 -23.81 15.45
CA SER A 128 -5.47 -25.22 15.10
C SER A 128 -5.58 -26.15 16.32
N ARG A 129 -5.08 -25.72 17.48
CA ARG A 129 -5.22 -26.44 18.75
C ARG A 129 -6.61 -26.29 19.38
N ASN A 130 -7.30 -25.18 19.15
CA ASN A 130 -8.64 -24.93 19.66
C ASN A 130 -9.71 -25.37 18.66
N LYS A 131 -10.05 -26.67 18.69
CA LYS A 131 -11.11 -27.27 17.84
C LYS A 131 -12.51 -26.68 18.03
N TYR A 132 -12.68 -25.74 18.96
CA TYR A 132 -13.97 -25.15 19.32
C TYR A 132 -14.16 -23.69 18.84
N ILE A 133 -13.19 -23.12 18.12
CA ILE A 133 -13.37 -21.80 17.51
C ILE A 133 -13.96 -22.01 16.12
N ILE A 134 -15.27 -21.84 16.03
CA ILE A 134 -16.02 -21.85 14.76
C ILE A 134 -16.07 -20.40 14.27
N PHE A 135 -15.54 -20.17 13.10
CA PHE A 135 -15.71 -18.90 12.39
C PHE A 135 -16.83 -19.02 11.37
#